data_77976745454baeea90e653db9ce2127d
#
_entry.id   77976745454baeea90e653db9ce2127d
#
_cell.length_a   1.000
_cell.length_b   1.000
_cell.length_c   1.000
_cell.angle_alpha   90.00
_cell.angle_beta   90.00
_cell.angle_gamma   90.00
#
_symmetry.space_group_name_H-M   'P 1'
#
loop_
_entity.id
_entity.type
_entity.pdbx_description
1 polymer ?
#
loop_
_entity_poly.entity_id
_entity_poly.type
_entity_poly.pdbx_seq_one_letter_code
_entity_poly.pdbx_strand_id
1 'polypeptide(L)'
;MTDRQLKKQGNLAEKEVSIILHSLGANYHVFDNVLLKTSKGTTQIDHVVISPFGIFVIETKSHKGMIFGNCYDKNWTQVLFKGKVQQNNTFYSPYKQNYGHLRNLYKLFNLDYSYFLGLIVFTNDSVDLSRLQCPNALYAKYLVSTIMSYGTVVLNNYQVDTACALLQDANIQSDYQNRKHNNYVNSLKN
;
A
#
# COMPACT_ATOMS: atom_id res chain seq x y z
N MET A 1 -23.46 0.72 -4.87
CA MET A 1 -22.33 1.60 -5.17
C MET A 1 -21.83 1.22 -6.55
N THR A 2 -21.55 2.17 -7.44
CA THR A 2 -21.03 1.88 -8.78
C THR A 2 -19.51 1.68 -8.72
N ASP A 3 -18.92 0.97 -9.72
CA ASP A 3 -17.47 0.77 -9.81
C ASP A 3 -16.69 2.09 -9.81
N ARG A 4 -17.26 3.14 -10.44
CA ARG A 4 -16.67 4.49 -10.44
C ARG A 4 -16.62 5.09 -9.02
N GLN A 5 -17.66 4.87 -8.21
CA GLN A 5 -17.69 5.34 -6.82
C GLN A 5 -16.70 4.59 -5.94
N LEU A 6 -16.56 3.26 -6.12
CA LEU A 6 -15.58 2.43 -5.42
C LEU A 6 -14.15 2.87 -5.74
N LYS A 7 -13.83 3.08 -7.03
CA LYS A 7 -12.52 3.56 -7.46
C LYS A 7 -12.20 4.95 -6.90
N LYS A 8 -13.18 5.88 -6.89
CA LYS A 8 -13.00 7.21 -6.30
C LYS A 8 -12.71 7.13 -4.81
N GLN A 9 -13.40 6.25 -4.09
CA GLN A 9 -13.20 6.05 -2.65
C GLN A 9 -11.81 5.43 -2.37
N GLY A 10 -11.35 4.48 -3.17
CA GLY A 10 -10.00 3.93 -3.10
C GLY A 10 -8.93 5.04 -3.26
N ASN A 11 -9.03 5.83 -4.32
CA ASN A 11 -8.07 6.92 -4.58
C ASN A 11 -8.03 7.96 -3.44
N LEU A 12 -9.17 8.25 -2.80
CA LEU A 12 -9.21 9.16 -1.65
C LEU A 12 -8.51 8.55 -0.42
N ALA A 13 -8.70 7.27 -0.18
CA ALA A 13 -8.04 6.54 0.90
C ALA A 13 -6.51 6.50 0.71
N GLU A 14 -6.03 6.18 -0.50
CA GLU A 14 -4.61 6.21 -0.83
C GLU A 14 -4.03 7.62 -0.63
N LYS A 15 -4.73 8.68 -1.07
CA LYS A 15 -4.29 10.05 -0.86
C LYS A 15 -4.20 10.43 0.63
N GLU A 16 -5.14 9.97 1.45
CA GLU A 16 -5.11 10.17 2.90
C GLU A 16 -3.88 9.52 3.52
N VAL A 17 -3.60 8.25 3.18
CA VAL A 17 -2.42 7.52 3.67
C VAL A 17 -1.13 8.19 3.18
N SER A 18 -1.06 8.66 1.93
CA SER A 18 0.07 9.43 1.39
C SER A 18 0.37 10.65 2.27
N ILE A 19 -0.65 11.47 2.60
CA ILE A 19 -0.48 12.65 3.46
C ILE A 19 0.07 12.25 4.83
N ILE A 20 -0.44 11.18 5.43
CA ILE A 20 0.03 10.66 6.71
C ILE A 20 1.50 10.23 6.62
N LEU A 21 1.88 9.49 5.59
CA LEU A 21 3.26 9.02 5.41
C LEU A 21 4.25 10.16 5.15
N HIS A 22 3.87 11.18 4.39
CA HIS A 22 4.71 12.36 4.15
C HIS A 22 4.88 13.25 5.39
N SER A 23 4.17 13.00 6.50
CA SER A 23 4.44 13.62 7.79
C SER A 23 5.59 12.96 8.58
N LEU A 24 6.10 11.80 8.11
CA LEU A 24 7.29 11.17 8.68
C LEU A 24 8.52 12.07 8.49
N GLY A 25 9.49 11.98 9.39
CA GLY A 25 10.71 12.80 9.35
C GLY A 25 11.62 12.47 8.15
N ALA A 26 12.69 13.24 7.99
CA ALA A 26 13.61 13.21 6.84
C ALA A 26 14.30 11.86 6.59
N ASN A 27 14.33 10.97 7.56
CA ASN A 27 14.90 9.63 7.41
C ASN A 27 13.96 8.64 6.68
N TYR A 28 12.75 9.06 6.31
CA TYR A 28 11.76 8.21 5.66
C TYR A 28 11.48 8.69 4.25
N HIS A 29 11.86 7.88 3.26
CA HIS A 29 11.63 8.16 1.85
C HIS A 29 10.34 7.51 1.40
N VAL A 30 9.32 8.31 1.09
CA VAL A 30 7.97 7.85 0.73
C VAL A 30 7.81 7.81 -0.79
N PHE A 31 7.32 6.67 -1.28
CA PHE A 31 6.99 6.46 -2.69
C PHE A 31 5.52 6.05 -2.79
N ASP A 32 4.74 6.82 -3.53
CA ASP A 32 3.31 6.58 -3.73
C ASP A 32 3.04 5.98 -5.11
N ASN A 33 2.02 5.10 -5.21
CA ASN A 33 1.56 4.54 -6.49
C ASN A 33 2.67 3.91 -7.32
N VAL A 34 3.49 3.06 -6.72
CA VAL A 34 4.63 2.41 -7.39
C VAL A 34 4.14 1.31 -8.32
N LEU A 35 4.43 1.43 -9.62
CA LEU A 35 4.08 0.45 -10.64
C LEU A 35 5.33 -0.29 -11.14
N LEU A 36 5.42 -1.57 -10.81
CA LEU A 36 6.58 -2.42 -11.17
C LEU A 36 6.21 -3.44 -12.24
N LYS A 37 7.17 -3.74 -13.13
CA LYS A 37 7.11 -4.90 -14.01
C LYS A 37 7.37 -6.19 -13.22
N THR A 38 6.63 -7.23 -13.56
CA THR A 38 6.80 -8.58 -13.01
C THR A 38 6.85 -9.61 -14.13
N SER A 39 7.22 -10.83 -13.83
CA SER A 39 7.19 -11.93 -14.82
C SER A 39 5.79 -12.26 -15.37
N LYS A 40 4.73 -11.78 -14.70
CA LYS A 40 3.32 -12.02 -15.06
C LYS A 40 2.56 -10.77 -15.49
N GLY A 41 3.24 -9.66 -15.75
CA GLY A 41 2.64 -8.37 -16.08
C GLY A 41 3.14 -7.24 -15.20
N THR A 42 2.25 -6.49 -14.58
CA THR A 42 2.57 -5.38 -13.68
C THR A 42 1.94 -5.59 -12.31
N THR A 43 2.53 -4.97 -11.28
CA THR A 43 1.93 -4.85 -9.94
C THR A 43 1.99 -3.40 -9.51
N GLN A 44 0.89 -2.91 -8.97
CA GLN A 44 0.82 -1.58 -8.36
C GLN A 44 0.88 -1.73 -6.84
N ILE A 45 1.74 -0.97 -6.20
CA ILE A 45 1.91 -0.90 -4.74
C ILE A 45 1.44 0.49 -4.31
N ASP A 46 0.53 0.56 -3.35
CA ASP A 46 -0.05 1.83 -2.95
C ASP A 46 1.03 2.76 -2.39
N HIS A 47 1.81 2.28 -1.39
CA HIS A 47 2.91 3.07 -0.82
C HIS A 47 4.08 2.17 -0.40
N VAL A 48 5.29 2.70 -0.58
CA VAL A 48 6.54 2.14 -0.07
C VAL A 48 7.26 3.21 0.74
N VAL A 49 7.68 2.89 1.96
CA VAL A 49 8.51 3.77 2.78
C VAL A 49 9.85 3.09 3.01
N ILE A 50 10.94 3.73 2.59
CA ILE A 50 12.32 3.24 2.76
C ILE A 50 12.98 4.11 3.84
N SER A 51 13.60 3.48 4.83
CA SER A 51 14.26 4.17 5.94
C SER A 51 15.40 3.32 6.52
N PRO A 52 16.28 3.88 7.34
CA PRO A 52 17.28 3.09 8.07
C PRO A 52 16.67 2.03 8.99
N PHE A 53 15.39 2.17 9.36
CA PHE A 53 14.70 1.30 10.30
C PHE A 53 13.95 0.16 9.62
N GLY A 54 13.91 0.12 8.28
CA GLY A 54 13.28 -0.91 7.47
C GLY A 54 12.58 -0.36 6.24
N ILE A 55 12.00 -1.28 5.48
CA ILE A 55 11.21 -1.02 4.27
C ILE A 55 9.76 -1.41 4.55
N PHE A 56 8.89 -0.42 4.63
CA PHE A 56 7.47 -0.62 4.92
C PHE A 56 6.69 -0.58 3.62
N VAL A 57 5.91 -1.64 3.38
CA VAL A 57 5.07 -1.79 2.19
C VAL A 57 3.62 -1.74 2.63
N ILE A 58 2.92 -0.71 2.18
CA ILE A 58 1.59 -0.37 2.69
C ILE A 58 0.54 -0.65 1.61
N GLU A 59 -0.47 -1.43 1.98
CA GLU A 59 -1.68 -1.69 1.22
C GLU A 59 -2.84 -0.95 1.88
N THR A 60 -3.51 -0.06 1.17
CA THR A 60 -4.58 0.80 1.68
C THR A 60 -5.96 0.20 1.40
N LYS A 61 -6.86 0.24 2.38
CA LYS A 61 -8.24 -0.22 2.24
C LYS A 61 -9.23 0.81 2.80
N SER A 62 -10.26 1.13 2.04
CA SER A 62 -11.36 2.03 2.43
C SER A 62 -12.63 1.31 2.88
N HIS A 63 -12.53 0.03 3.21
CA HIS A 63 -13.68 -0.79 3.66
C HIS A 63 -14.29 -0.22 4.94
N LYS A 64 -15.60 -0.40 5.09
CA LYS A 64 -16.37 -0.09 6.30
C LYS A 64 -17.07 -1.34 6.82
N GLY A 65 -17.64 -1.26 8.03
CA GLY A 65 -18.30 -2.40 8.67
C GLY A 65 -17.29 -3.41 9.20
N MET A 66 -17.75 -4.59 9.54
CA MET A 66 -16.92 -5.60 10.20
C MET A 66 -16.14 -6.42 9.19
N ILE A 67 -14.83 -6.61 9.44
CA ILE A 67 -13.95 -7.42 8.60
C ILE A 67 -13.60 -8.72 9.32
N PHE A 68 -13.78 -9.83 8.61
CA PHE A 68 -13.41 -11.17 9.05
C PHE A 68 -12.33 -11.75 8.15
N GLY A 69 -11.41 -12.48 8.73
CA GLY A 69 -10.36 -13.19 8.03
C GLY A 69 -9.12 -13.37 8.90
N ASN A 70 -8.12 -14.05 8.34
CA ASN A 70 -6.80 -14.17 8.93
C ASN A 70 -5.70 -14.04 7.85
N CYS A 71 -4.43 -13.98 8.26
CA CYS A 71 -3.30 -13.83 7.33
C CYS A 71 -3.15 -14.99 6.33
N TYR A 72 -3.67 -16.17 6.64
CA TYR A 72 -3.57 -17.38 5.79
C TYR A 72 -4.71 -17.49 4.79
N ASP A 73 -5.83 -16.80 5.02
CA ASP A 73 -7.00 -16.86 4.14
C ASP A 73 -6.71 -16.26 2.78
N LYS A 74 -7.25 -16.89 1.73
CA LYS A 74 -7.19 -16.36 0.37
C LYS A 74 -8.09 -15.13 0.22
N ASN A 75 -9.23 -15.15 0.88
CA ASN A 75 -10.21 -14.08 0.83
C ASN A 75 -10.62 -13.69 2.25
N TRP A 76 -10.92 -12.39 2.42
CA TRP A 76 -11.54 -11.85 3.62
C TRP A 76 -13.01 -11.53 3.36
N THR A 77 -13.80 -11.39 4.42
CA THR A 77 -15.23 -11.10 4.33
C THR A 77 -15.53 -9.76 5.02
N GLN A 78 -16.18 -8.88 4.29
CA GLN A 78 -16.76 -7.65 4.82
C GLN A 78 -18.24 -7.91 5.15
N VAL A 79 -18.67 -7.59 6.36
CA VAL A 79 -20.06 -7.65 6.80
C VAL A 79 -20.59 -6.23 6.98
N LEU A 80 -21.66 -5.94 6.27
CA LEU A 80 -22.38 -4.66 6.34
C LEU A 80 -23.81 -4.91 6.83
N PHE A 81 -24.34 -3.97 7.63
CA PHE A 81 -25.72 -3.96 8.03
C PHE A 81 -26.45 -2.78 7.36
N LYS A 82 -27.56 -3.09 6.68
CA LYS A 82 -28.48 -2.11 6.11
C LYS A 82 -29.84 -2.27 6.79
N GLY A 83 -30.05 -1.51 7.86
CA GLY A 83 -31.14 -1.76 8.79
C GLY A 83 -30.98 -3.14 9.46
N LYS A 84 -31.98 -4.02 9.33
CA LYS A 84 -31.91 -5.41 9.87
C LYS A 84 -31.30 -6.42 8.89
N VAL A 85 -30.93 -6.00 7.68
CA VAL A 85 -30.39 -6.89 6.64
C VAL A 85 -28.88 -6.91 6.70
N GLN A 86 -28.29 -8.10 6.87
CA GLN A 86 -26.87 -8.35 6.78
C GLN A 86 -26.49 -8.60 5.32
N GLN A 87 -25.43 -7.93 4.84
CA GLN A 87 -24.83 -8.14 3.54
C GLN A 87 -23.37 -8.57 3.72
N ASN A 88 -22.99 -9.68 3.12
CA ASN A 88 -21.62 -10.20 3.13
C ASN A 88 -20.99 -9.98 1.76
N ASN A 89 -19.81 -9.35 1.73
CA ASN A 89 -19.00 -9.18 0.52
C ASN A 89 -17.64 -9.85 0.74
N THR A 90 -17.28 -10.75 -0.17
CA THR A 90 -15.98 -11.41 -0.13
C THR A 90 -15.01 -10.66 -1.04
N PHE A 91 -13.77 -10.45 -0.58
CA PHE A 91 -12.71 -9.80 -1.35
C PHE A 91 -11.37 -10.50 -1.13
N TYR A 92 -10.47 -10.37 -2.11
CA TYR A 92 -9.14 -10.98 -2.02
C TYR A 92 -8.37 -10.41 -0.81
N SER A 93 -7.66 -11.29 -0.10
CA SER A 93 -6.91 -10.93 1.10
C SER A 93 -5.87 -9.84 0.82
N PRO A 94 -5.99 -8.66 1.44
CA PRO A 94 -4.98 -7.61 1.31
C PRO A 94 -3.61 -8.04 1.85
N TYR A 95 -3.58 -8.95 2.81
CA TYR A 95 -2.33 -9.53 3.30
C TYR A 95 -1.61 -10.32 2.21
N LYS A 96 -2.34 -11.17 1.45
CA LYS A 96 -1.75 -11.91 0.34
C LYS A 96 -1.36 -11.01 -0.84
N GLN A 97 -2.13 -9.96 -1.07
CA GLN A 97 -1.79 -8.94 -2.07
C GLN A 97 -0.47 -8.26 -1.69
N ASN A 98 -0.38 -7.74 -0.47
CA ASN A 98 0.81 -7.06 0.04
C ASN A 98 2.03 -8.00 0.14
N TYR A 99 1.83 -9.27 0.51
CA TYR A 99 2.89 -10.27 0.46
C TYR A 99 3.47 -10.45 -0.95
N GLY A 100 2.63 -10.38 -1.98
CA GLY A 100 3.07 -10.35 -3.38
C GLY A 100 3.93 -9.13 -3.70
N HIS A 101 3.57 -7.94 -3.19
CA HIS A 101 4.33 -6.71 -3.33
C HIS A 101 5.70 -6.80 -2.66
N LEU A 102 5.73 -7.27 -1.40
CA LEU A 102 6.97 -7.52 -0.65
C LEU A 102 7.93 -8.43 -1.43
N ARG A 103 7.44 -9.53 -2.00
CA ARG A 103 8.27 -10.45 -2.79
C ARG A 103 8.88 -9.79 -4.03
N ASN A 104 8.18 -8.88 -4.69
CA ASN A 104 8.70 -8.17 -5.84
C ASN A 104 9.77 -7.17 -5.43
N LEU A 105 9.58 -6.42 -4.34
CA LEU A 105 10.56 -5.48 -3.80
C LEU A 105 11.78 -6.20 -3.22
N TYR A 106 11.61 -7.31 -2.53
CA TYR A 106 12.70 -8.16 -2.06
C TYR A 106 13.63 -8.58 -3.20
N LYS A 107 13.05 -9.01 -4.35
CA LYS A 107 13.85 -9.36 -5.53
C LYS A 107 14.54 -8.16 -6.17
N LEU A 108 13.86 -7.01 -6.19
CA LEU A 108 14.40 -5.77 -6.77
C LEU A 108 15.60 -5.25 -5.97
N PHE A 109 15.49 -5.23 -4.64
CA PHE A 109 16.51 -4.64 -3.79
C PHE A 109 17.64 -5.61 -3.43
N ASN A 110 17.41 -6.92 -3.55
CA ASN A 110 18.35 -7.98 -3.12
C ASN A 110 18.85 -7.78 -1.68
N LEU A 111 17.94 -7.42 -0.78
CA LEU A 111 18.17 -7.22 0.66
C LEU A 111 17.60 -8.38 1.47
N ASP A 112 17.98 -8.50 2.74
CA ASP A 112 17.39 -9.52 3.62
C ASP A 112 15.88 -9.29 3.81
N TYR A 113 15.09 -10.38 3.77
CA TYR A 113 13.64 -10.31 3.89
C TYR A 113 13.18 -9.76 5.24
N SER A 114 13.97 -9.92 6.29
CA SER A 114 13.70 -9.39 7.63
C SER A 114 13.62 -7.86 7.70
N TYR A 115 14.15 -7.16 6.70
CA TYR A 115 14.09 -5.69 6.61
C TYR A 115 12.75 -5.17 6.08
N PHE A 116 11.87 -6.07 5.61
CA PHE A 116 10.60 -5.70 5.01
C PHE A 116 9.43 -5.94 5.96
N LEU A 117 8.55 -4.96 6.06
CA LEU A 117 7.31 -5.05 6.81
C LEU A 117 6.11 -4.70 5.92
N GLY A 118 5.18 -5.62 5.79
CA GLY A 118 3.89 -5.38 5.11
C GLY A 118 2.85 -4.88 6.10
N LEU A 119 2.19 -3.78 5.80
CA LEU A 119 1.10 -3.20 6.57
C LEU A 119 -0.17 -3.10 5.72
N ILE A 120 -1.32 -3.43 6.31
CA ILE A 120 -2.64 -3.23 5.71
C ILE A 120 -3.33 -2.11 6.49
N VAL A 121 -3.60 -0.99 5.83
CA VAL A 121 -4.08 0.23 6.47
C VAL A 121 -5.52 0.51 6.08
N PHE A 122 -6.39 0.54 7.07
CA PHE A 122 -7.80 0.89 6.91
C PHE A 122 -8.02 2.36 7.27
N THR A 123 -8.55 3.13 6.31
CA THR A 123 -8.78 4.59 6.46
C THR A 123 -10.18 4.93 6.95
N ASN A 124 -11.15 4.02 6.82
CA ASN A 124 -12.52 4.31 7.19
C ASN A 124 -12.75 4.11 8.70
N ASP A 125 -13.11 5.17 9.42
CA ASP A 125 -13.36 5.13 10.87
C ASP A 125 -14.50 4.20 11.29
N SER A 126 -15.41 3.85 10.37
CA SER A 126 -16.49 2.91 10.63
C SER A 126 -16.14 1.46 10.30
N VAL A 127 -14.86 1.13 10.08
CA VAL A 127 -14.42 -0.25 9.98
C VAL A 127 -14.24 -0.86 11.37
N ASP A 128 -14.65 -2.11 11.51
CA ASP A 128 -14.43 -2.90 12.71
C ASP A 128 -13.48 -4.06 12.40
N LEU A 129 -12.28 -4.00 12.96
CA LEU A 129 -11.22 -5.00 12.81
C LEU A 129 -11.15 -6.00 13.96
N SER A 130 -12.08 -5.95 14.92
CA SER A 130 -12.05 -6.79 16.14
C SER A 130 -12.11 -8.29 15.86
N ARG A 131 -12.60 -8.68 14.68
CA ARG A 131 -12.73 -10.06 14.22
C ARG A 131 -11.68 -10.47 13.18
N LEU A 132 -10.75 -9.57 12.86
CA LEU A 132 -9.68 -9.82 11.92
C LEU A 132 -8.44 -10.36 12.66
N GLN A 133 -8.02 -11.56 12.32
CA GLN A 133 -6.83 -12.20 12.90
C GLN A 133 -5.59 -11.95 12.02
N CYS A 134 -5.21 -10.69 11.89
CA CYS A 134 -4.05 -10.28 11.11
C CYS A 134 -3.34 -9.09 11.79
N PRO A 135 -2.24 -9.33 12.52
CA PRO A 135 -1.56 -8.30 13.33
C PRO A 135 -0.98 -7.15 12.50
N ASN A 136 -0.78 -7.37 11.20
CA ASN A 136 -0.28 -6.34 10.28
C ASN A 136 -1.39 -5.40 9.76
N ALA A 137 -2.65 -5.63 10.13
CA ALA A 137 -3.78 -4.78 9.77
C ALA A 137 -4.06 -3.77 10.88
N LEU A 138 -4.13 -2.49 10.51
CA LEU A 138 -4.29 -1.39 11.45
C LEU A 138 -5.16 -0.26 10.90
N TYR A 139 -5.64 0.60 11.78
CA TYR A 139 -6.30 1.85 11.41
C TYR A 139 -5.27 2.91 11.01
N ALA A 140 -5.59 3.76 10.03
CA ALA A 140 -4.71 4.81 9.51
C ALA A 140 -4.14 5.72 10.62
N LYS A 141 -4.92 6.03 11.64
CA LYS A 141 -4.50 6.84 12.79
C LYS A 141 -3.32 6.26 13.59
N TYR A 142 -3.05 4.94 13.46
CA TYR A 142 -1.91 4.29 14.14
C TYR A 142 -0.70 4.08 13.22
N LEU A 143 -0.78 4.46 11.93
CA LEU A 143 0.25 4.17 10.94
C LEU A 143 1.60 4.79 11.32
N VAL A 144 1.62 6.09 11.63
CA VAL A 144 2.86 6.80 12.00
C VAL A 144 3.48 6.19 13.26
N SER A 145 2.69 6.00 14.32
CA SER A 145 3.20 5.42 15.57
C SER A 145 3.70 3.98 15.37
N THR A 146 3.05 3.20 14.50
CA THR A 146 3.51 1.85 14.16
C THR A 146 4.86 1.90 13.43
N ILE A 147 5.01 2.73 12.39
CA ILE A 147 6.28 2.85 11.67
C ILE A 147 7.38 3.35 12.60
N MET A 148 7.12 4.38 13.40
CA MET A 148 8.10 4.96 14.31
C MET A 148 8.47 4.06 15.49
N SER A 149 7.69 3.01 15.79
CA SER A 149 8.06 2.02 16.82
C SER A 149 9.24 1.13 16.39
N TYR A 150 9.57 1.11 15.10
CA TYR A 150 10.78 0.46 14.57
C TYR A 150 11.95 1.44 14.69
N GLY A 151 12.68 1.40 15.81
CA GLY A 151 13.78 2.32 16.12
C GLY A 151 15.17 1.73 15.91
N THR A 152 15.29 0.42 15.64
CA THR A 152 16.58 -0.22 15.40
C THR A 152 17.02 0.00 13.95
N VAL A 153 18.26 0.51 13.77
CA VAL A 153 18.86 0.67 12.44
C VAL A 153 19.21 -0.71 11.88
N VAL A 154 18.58 -1.08 10.78
CA VAL A 154 18.78 -2.35 10.05
C VAL A 154 19.36 -2.14 8.66
N LEU A 155 19.26 -0.93 8.11
CA LEU A 155 19.84 -0.52 6.82
C LEU A 155 20.80 0.64 7.04
N ASN A 156 21.99 0.58 6.46
CA ASN A 156 22.90 1.73 6.42
C ASN A 156 22.46 2.72 5.32
N ASN A 157 23.04 3.93 5.32
CA ASN A 157 22.67 4.98 4.37
C ASN A 157 22.87 4.55 2.91
N TYR A 158 23.95 3.83 2.61
CA TYR A 158 24.20 3.33 1.26
C TYR A 158 23.11 2.36 0.79
N GLN A 159 22.63 1.48 1.67
CA GLN A 159 21.53 0.55 1.36
C GLN A 159 20.20 1.30 1.15
N VAL A 160 19.93 2.32 1.97
CA VAL A 160 18.76 3.19 1.81
C VAL A 160 18.78 3.91 0.47
N ASP A 161 19.90 4.59 0.16
CA ASP A 161 20.05 5.36 -1.09
C ASP A 161 19.95 4.44 -2.31
N THR A 162 20.59 3.26 -2.25
CA THR A 162 20.54 2.26 -3.32
C THR A 162 19.10 1.75 -3.53
N ALA A 163 18.37 1.43 -2.46
CA ALA A 163 16.99 0.97 -2.56
C ALA A 163 16.08 2.06 -3.14
N CYS A 164 16.26 3.33 -2.75
CA CYS A 164 15.55 4.47 -3.31
C CYS A 164 15.81 4.62 -4.81
N ALA A 165 17.08 4.58 -5.23
CA ALA A 165 17.46 4.69 -6.64
C ALA A 165 16.89 3.55 -7.49
N LEU A 166 17.01 2.30 -7.01
CA LEU A 166 16.45 1.12 -7.68
C LEU A 166 14.92 1.21 -7.83
N LEU A 167 14.22 1.71 -6.80
CA LEU A 167 12.77 1.85 -6.85
C LEU A 167 12.34 2.94 -7.83
N GLN A 168 13.05 4.07 -7.87
CA GLN A 168 12.80 5.15 -8.83
C GLN A 168 13.00 4.69 -10.27
N ASP A 169 14.08 3.97 -10.55
CA ASP A 169 14.38 3.45 -11.88
C ASP A 169 13.36 2.38 -12.34
N ALA A 170 12.98 1.47 -11.43
CA ALA A 170 12.02 0.41 -11.73
C ALA A 170 10.55 0.88 -11.83
N ASN A 171 10.22 2.07 -11.30
CA ASN A 171 8.85 2.58 -11.28
C ASN A 171 8.42 3.13 -12.64
N ILE A 172 7.67 2.32 -13.40
CA ILE A 172 7.19 2.69 -14.75
C ILE A 172 6.02 3.68 -14.75
N GLN A 173 5.51 4.08 -13.61
CA GLN A 173 4.39 5.02 -13.49
C GLN A 173 4.78 6.42 -14.00
N SER A 174 5.99 6.87 -13.73
CA SER A 174 6.50 8.16 -14.20
C SER A 174 6.55 8.21 -15.73
N ASP A 175 7.01 7.14 -16.38
CA ASP A 175 7.08 7.04 -17.83
C ASP A 175 5.70 6.95 -18.49
N TYR A 176 4.74 6.30 -17.86
CA TYR A 176 3.37 6.21 -18.36
C TYR A 176 2.64 7.55 -18.25
N GLN A 177 2.77 8.24 -17.15
CA GLN A 177 2.17 9.58 -16.94
C GLN A 177 2.80 10.61 -17.89
N ASN A 178 4.13 10.58 -18.06
CA ASN A 178 4.84 11.45 -18.98
C ASN A 178 4.44 11.17 -20.44
N ARG A 179 4.31 9.91 -20.87
CA ARG A 179 3.81 9.55 -22.21
C ARG A 179 2.37 10.00 -22.44
N LYS A 180 1.49 9.84 -21.46
CA LYS A 180 0.09 10.27 -21.53
C LYS A 180 -0.02 11.79 -21.61
N HIS A 181 0.77 12.51 -20.83
CA HIS A 181 0.84 13.98 -20.88
C HIS A 181 1.39 14.47 -22.22
N ASN A 182 2.48 13.89 -22.72
CA ASN A 182 3.06 14.22 -24.02
C ASN A 182 2.10 13.92 -25.19
N ASN A 183 1.36 12.81 -25.15
CA ASN A 183 0.34 12.49 -26.14
C ASN A 183 -0.81 13.50 -26.12
N TYR A 184 -1.26 13.94 -24.94
CA TYR A 184 -2.27 14.97 -24.78
C TYR A 184 -1.79 16.32 -25.32
N VAL A 185 -0.58 16.75 -24.97
CA VAL A 185 0.02 18.00 -25.47
C VAL A 185 0.19 17.97 -26.99
N ASN A 186 0.59 16.83 -27.55
CA ASN A 186 0.72 16.65 -29.01
C ASN A 186 -0.64 16.68 -29.74
N SER A 187 -1.70 16.16 -29.09
CA SER A 187 -3.07 16.21 -29.64
C SER A 187 -3.69 17.60 -29.66
N LEU A 188 -3.16 18.53 -28.85
CA LEU A 188 -3.59 19.94 -28.84
C LEU A 188 -2.86 20.82 -29.87
N LYS A 189 -1.80 20.29 -30.52
CA LYS A 189 -1.00 21.01 -31.52
C LYS A 189 -1.39 20.66 -32.97
N ASN A 190 -2.27 19.68 -33.15
CA ASN A 190 -2.90 19.30 -34.41
C ASN A 190 -4.36 19.71 -34.43
#